data_c759db05952ade0e92440f46d45fe483
#
_entry.id   c759db05952ade0e92440f46d45fe483
#
_cell.length_a   1.000
_cell.length_b   1.000
_cell.length_c   1.000
_cell.angle_alpha   90.00
_cell.angle_beta   90.00
_cell.angle_gamma   90.00
#
_symmetry.space_group_name_H-M   'P 1'
#
loop_
_entity.id
_entity.type
_entity.pdbx_description
1 polymer ?
#
loop_
_entity_poly.entity_id
_entity_poly.type
_entity_poly.pdbx_seq_one_letter_code
_entity_poly.pdbx_strand_id
1 'polypeptide(L)'
;MIVPVEDLLELPEFSGKSEKALTKKLKAIEFLIRAYTNNNFQNRLVRFSAKSLGDRCFGSSPFLSVGDTVQISKSGVNDGLYSIVEKTDSFIRLDSRLHDVDFNLITKIEYPEDVRQGVLELMIWEVQNRQKVGIKSETISRHSVTYFDQDASNQKMGYPLSLLGFLQPYLKPRF
;
A
#
# COMPACT_ATOMS: atom_id res chain seq x y z
N MET A 1 -3.65 2.67 3.57
CA MET A 1 -3.54 2.17 2.16
C MET A 1 -2.81 3.25 1.35
N ILE A 2 -1.94 2.90 0.40
CA ILE A 2 -1.14 3.90 -0.35
C ILE A 2 -2.04 4.83 -1.17
N VAL A 3 -3.00 4.25 -1.87
CA VAL A 3 -3.98 4.97 -2.69
C VAL A 3 -5.37 4.53 -2.27
N PRO A 4 -6.35 5.43 -2.12
CA PRO A 4 -7.75 5.05 -1.93
C PRO A 4 -8.24 4.19 -3.11
N VAL A 5 -9.08 3.20 -2.85
CA VAL A 5 -9.60 2.34 -3.93
C VAL A 5 -10.57 3.11 -4.84
N GLU A 6 -11.23 4.11 -4.30
CA GLU A 6 -12.13 5.02 -4.98
C GLU A 6 -11.42 5.72 -6.14
N ASP A 7 -10.18 6.21 -5.91
CA ASP A 7 -9.37 6.87 -6.94
C ASP A 7 -9.07 5.93 -8.13
N LEU A 8 -8.91 4.62 -7.87
CA LEU A 8 -8.76 3.63 -8.94
C LEU A 8 -10.07 3.41 -9.72
N LEU A 9 -11.20 3.36 -9.01
CA LEU A 9 -12.50 3.11 -9.64
C LEU A 9 -12.95 4.25 -10.56
N GLU A 10 -12.41 5.47 -10.38
CA GLU A 10 -12.62 6.59 -11.28
C GLU A 10 -11.88 6.44 -12.63
N LEU A 11 -10.87 5.58 -12.68
CA LEU A 11 -10.08 5.37 -13.90
C LEU A 11 -10.74 4.33 -14.83
N PRO A 12 -10.78 4.58 -16.16
CA PRO A 12 -11.44 3.69 -17.12
C PRO A 12 -10.83 2.28 -17.16
N GLU A 13 -9.53 2.12 -16.84
CA GLU A 13 -8.83 0.85 -16.83
C GLU A 13 -9.37 -0.12 -15.79
N PHE A 14 -10.04 0.38 -14.75
CA PHE A 14 -10.60 -0.40 -13.66
C PHE A 14 -12.13 -0.54 -13.76
N SER A 15 -12.75 -0.04 -14.81
CA SER A 15 -14.19 -0.17 -15.03
C SER A 15 -14.62 -1.64 -14.97
N GLY A 16 -15.65 -1.93 -14.17
CA GLY A 16 -16.18 -3.27 -13.96
C GLY A 16 -15.29 -4.20 -13.12
N LYS A 17 -14.20 -3.72 -12.53
CA LYS A 17 -13.38 -4.52 -11.61
C LYS A 17 -14.01 -4.55 -10.21
N SER A 18 -13.79 -5.64 -9.49
CA SER A 18 -14.24 -5.77 -8.12
C SER A 18 -13.41 -4.91 -7.17
N GLU A 19 -14.05 -3.99 -6.46
CA GLU A 19 -13.45 -3.17 -5.40
C GLU A 19 -12.66 -4.02 -4.39
N LYS A 20 -13.24 -5.14 -3.94
CA LYS A 20 -12.59 -6.09 -3.03
C LYS A 20 -11.30 -6.67 -3.61
N ALA A 21 -11.27 -6.95 -4.91
CA ALA A 21 -10.07 -7.47 -5.58
C ALA A 21 -8.99 -6.37 -5.68
N LEU A 22 -9.37 -5.15 -6.03
CA LEU A 22 -8.46 -4.00 -6.10
C LEU A 22 -7.87 -3.68 -4.72
N THR A 23 -8.70 -3.64 -3.67
CA THR A 23 -8.25 -3.43 -2.29
C THR A 23 -7.23 -4.48 -1.85
N LYS A 24 -7.47 -5.77 -2.14
CA LYS A 24 -6.49 -6.83 -1.83
C LYS A 24 -5.17 -6.64 -2.58
N LYS A 25 -5.25 -6.23 -3.83
CA LYS A 25 -4.06 -5.99 -4.66
C LYS A 25 -3.26 -4.78 -4.16
N LEU A 26 -3.93 -3.68 -3.85
CA LEU A 26 -3.30 -2.50 -3.25
C LEU A 26 -2.59 -2.84 -1.93
N LYS A 27 -3.23 -3.59 -1.04
CA LYS A 27 -2.60 -4.05 0.22
C LYS A 27 -1.36 -4.90 -0.05
N ALA A 28 -1.38 -5.76 -1.06
CA ALA A 28 -0.23 -6.57 -1.44
C ALA A 28 0.92 -5.72 -1.99
N ILE A 29 0.63 -4.74 -2.86
CA ILE A 29 1.64 -3.80 -3.39
C ILE A 29 2.22 -2.94 -2.26
N GLU A 30 1.39 -2.43 -1.34
CA GLU A 30 1.83 -1.68 -0.17
C GLU A 30 2.84 -2.47 0.66
N PHE A 31 2.54 -3.74 0.94
CA PHE A 31 3.45 -4.64 1.65
C PHE A 31 4.77 -4.83 0.89
N LEU A 32 4.71 -5.09 -0.42
CA LEU A 32 5.89 -5.28 -1.27
C LEU A 32 6.78 -4.03 -1.31
N ILE A 33 6.20 -2.84 -1.46
CA ILE A 33 6.93 -1.57 -1.47
C ILE A 33 7.65 -1.33 -0.15
N ARG A 34 6.97 -1.53 0.98
CA ARG A 34 7.57 -1.40 2.31
C ARG A 34 8.70 -2.38 2.54
N ALA A 35 8.51 -3.64 2.14
CA ALA A 35 9.55 -4.67 2.22
C ALA A 35 10.73 -4.37 1.30
N TYR A 36 10.47 -3.92 0.08
CA TYR A 36 11.50 -3.57 -0.90
C TYR A 36 12.34 -2.37 -0.47
N THR A 37 11.69 -1.29 -0.04
CA THR A 37 12.35 -0.06 0.35
C THR A 37 12.95 -0.12 1.77
N ASN A 38 12.64 -1.16 2.55
CA ASN A 38 12.92 -1.20 3.99
C ASN A 38 12.45 0.08 4.71
N ASN A 39 11.35 0.67 4.23
CA ASN A 39 10.81 1.93 4.69
C ASN A 39 9.35 1.77 5.10
N ASN A 40 9.04 2.14 6.31
CA ASN A 40 7.69 2.08 6.84
C ASN A 40 6.85 3.33 6.54
N PHE A 41 7.42 4.35 5.87
CA PHE A 41 6.74 5.61 5.54
C PHE A 41 6.04 6.25 6.74
N GLN A 42 6.67 6.18 7.91
CA GLN A 42 6.15 6.72 9.14
C GLN A 42 6.33 8.24 9.19
N ASN A 43 5.24 8.99 9.36
CA ASN A 43 5.30 10.37 9.81
C ASN A 43 5.47 10.40 11.33
N ARG A 44 6.72 10.56 11.79
CA ARG A 44 7.05 10.54 13.21
C ARG A 44 6.59 11.78 13.98
N LEU A 45 6.17 12.82 13.30
CA LEU A 45 5.57 14.02 13.92
C LEU A 45 4.14 13.72 14.41
N VAL A 46 3.47 12.73 13.81
CA VAL A 46 2.13 12.28 14.21
C VAL A 46 2.24 10.91 14.85
N ARG A 47 2.67 10.92 16.11
CA ARG A 47 2.92 9.72 16.91
C ARG A 47 2.46 9.92 18.35
N PHE A 48 1.75 8.94 18.89
CA PHE A 48 1.27 8.94 20.28
C PHE A 48 1.12 7.52 20.81
N SER A 49 1.02 7.39 22.13
CA SER A 49 0.68 6.13 22.78
C SER A 49 -0.81 6.08 23.10
N ALA A 50 -1.40 4.91 23.03
CA ALA A 50 -2.82 4.69 23.33
C ALA A 50 -3.06 3.31 23.93
N LYS A 51 -4.02 3.23 24.85
CA LYS A 51 -4.64 1.98 25.29
C LYS A 51 -5.60 1.48 24.22
N SER A 52 -5.68 0.17 24.01
CA SER A 52 -6.70 -0.44 23.12
C SER A 52 -7.75 -1.19 23.92
N LEU A 53 -9.00 -1.11 23.43
CA LEU A 53 -10.13 -1.89 23.92
C LEU A 53 -11.04 -2.21 22.72
N GLY A 54 -11.11 -3.48 22.35
CA GLY A 54 -11.83 -3.92 21.17
C GLY A 54 -11.22 -3.37 19.88
N ASP A 55 -11.95 -2.55 19.13
CA ASP A 55 -11.49 -1.88 17.90
C ASP A 55 -11.05 -0.42 18.11
N ARG A 56 -11.05 0.05 19.38
CA ARG A 56 -10.75 1.44 19.73
C ARG A 56 -9.38 1.59 20.38
N CYS A 57 -8.70 2.67 19.99
CA CYS A 57 -7.49 3.15 20.65
C CYS A 57 -7.79 4.49 21.30
N PHE A 58 -7.61 4.59 22.62
CA PHE A 58 -7.90 5.80 23.41
C PHE A 58 -6.72 6.76 23.33
N GLY A 59 -6.87 7.70 22.46
CA GLY A 59 -5.94 8.73 22.08
C GLY A 59 -6.20 9.16 20.65
N SER A 60 -5.87 10.38 20.32
CA SER A 60 -6.07 10.96 19.00
C SER A 60 -5.02 12.01 18.71
N SER A 61 -4.95 12.48 17.46
CA SER A 61 -4.15 13.61 17.04
C SER A 61 -4.97 14.47 16.07
N PRO A 62 -4.87 15.81 16.12
CA PRO A 62 -5.57 16.67 15.18
C PRO A 62 -5.13 16.44 13.72
N PHE A 63 -3.95 15.86 13.51
CA PHE A 63 -3.38 15.56 12.19
C PHE A 63 -3.80 14.19 11.62
N LEU A 64 -4.72 13.49 12.29
CA LEU A 64 -5.34 12.28 11.79
C LEU A 64 -6.71 12.57 11.19
N SER A 65 -7.08 11.78 10.19
CA SER A 65 -8.40 11.80 9.55
C SER A 65 -8.93 10.37 9.38
N VAL A 66 -10.25 10.24 9.21
CA VAL A 66 -10.86 8.98 8.78
C VAL A 66 -10.29 8.61 7.40
N GLY A 67 -9.97 7.33 7.19
CA GLY A 67 -9.28 6.85 5.99
C GLY A 67 -7.75 6.82 6.10
N ASP A 68 -7.14 7.57 7.04
CA ASP A 68 -5.70 7.51 7.27
C ASP A 68 -5.25 6.10 7.68
N THR A 69 -4.06 5.73 7.22
CA THR A 69 -3.39 4.51 7.67
C THR A 69 -2.48 4.82 8.87
N VAL A 70 -2.58 4.02 9.89
CA VAL A 70 -1.69 4.07 11.06
C VAL A 70 -0.95 2.76 11.24
N GLN A 71 0.25 2.84 11.76
CA GLN A 71 1.01 1.68 12.22
C GLN A 71 0.96 1.62 13.74
N ILE A 72 0.52 0.48 14.27
CA ILE A 72 0.74 0.11 15.67
C ILE A 72 2.08 -0.61 15.76
N SER A 73 2.85 -0.27 16.75
CA SER A 73 4.14 -0.89 17.06
C SER A 73 4.38 -0.91 18.58
N LYS A 74 5.30 -1.76 19.03
CA LYS A 74 5.66 -1.95 20.45
C LYS A 74 4.50 -2.44 21.33
N SER A 75 3.45 -2.95 20.73
CA SER A 75 2.36 -3.63 21.43
C SER A 75 2.68 -5.11 21.66
N GLY A 76 3.44 -5.70 20.73
CA GLY A 76 3.72 -7.14 20.70
C GLY A 76 2.59 -7.93 20.04
N VAL A 77 1.34 -7.68 20.42
CA VAL A 77 0.16 -8.44 19.94
C VAL A 77 -0.67 -7.71 18.90
N ASN A 78 -0.61 -6.36 18.88
CA ASN A 78 -1.35 -5.53 17.94
C ASN A 78 -0.46 -4.90 16.86
N ASP A 79 0.81 -5.29 16.78
CA ASP A 79 1.72 -4.70 15.81
C ASP A 79 1.24 -4.95 14.39
N GLY A 80 1.03 -3.88 13.62
CA GLY A 80 0.45 -3.98 12.28
C GLY A 80 0.07 -2.64 11.67
N LEU A 81 -0.58 -2.73 10.50
CA LEU A 81 -1.18 -1.61 9.78
C LEU A 81 -2.68 -1.66 9.88
N TYR A 82 -3.28 -0.53 10.15
CA TYR A 82 -4.72 -0.35 10.33
C TYR A 82 -5.20 0.91 9.64
N SER A 83 -6.46 0.91 9.20
CA SER A 83 -7.13 2.11 8.69
C SER A 83 -8.06 2.68 9.74
N ILE A 84 -8.10 4.01 9.86
CA ILE A 84 -9.00 4.71 10.75
C ILE A 84 -10.39 4.75 10.12
N VAL A 85 -11.39 4.16 10.77
CA VAL A 85 -12.78 4.16 10.31
C VAL A 85 -13.67 5.16 11.06
N GLU A 86 -13.21 5.62 12.22
CA GLU A 86 -13.87 6.68 13.01
C GLU A 86 -12.82 7.42 13.84
N LYS A 87 -12.99 8.72 13.99
CA LYS A 87 -12.13 9.58 14.80
C LYS A 87 -12.95 10.53 15.64
N THR A 88 -12.55 10.63 16.90
CA THR A 88 -13.00 11.65 17.85
C THR A 88 -11.78 12.33 18.48
N ASP A 89 -11.99 13.31 19.34
CA ASP A 89 -10.89 13.95 20.08
C ASP A 89 -10.26 13.03 21.13
N SER A 90 -10.99 11.99 21.57
CA SER A 90 -10.58 11.09 22.66
C SER A 90 -10.14 9.71 22.19
N PHE A 91 -10.57 9.25 21.03
CA PHE A 91 -10.20 7.94 20.49
C PHE A 91 -10.24 7.91 18.95
N ILE A 92 -9.55 6.92 18.42
CA ILE A 92 -9.71 6.46 17.04
C ILE A 92 -10.25 5.03 17.04
N ARG A 93 -11.13 4.69 16.08
CA ARG A 93 -11.57 3.33 15.82
C ARG A 93 -10.92 2.82 14.54
N LEU A 94 -10.45 1.59 14.59
CA LEU A 94 -9.71 0.95 13.50
C LEU A 94 -10.60 -0.06 12.76
N ASP A 95 -10.18 -0.41 11.55
CA ASP A 95 -10.85 -1.38 10.65
C ASP A 95 -10.76 -2.83 11.12
N SER A 96 -10.10 -3.10 12.24
CA SER A 96 -9.89 -4.42 12.81
C SER A 96 -9.96 -4.40 14.32
N ARG A 97 -10.42 -5.50 14.89
CA ARG A 97 -10.41 -5.70 16.34
C ARG A 97 -8.98 -5.93 16.84
N LEU A 98 -8.64 -5.27 17.93
CA LEU A 98 -7.37 -5.38 18.62
C LEU A 98 -7.48 -6.26 19.88
N HIS A 99 -6.35 -6.73 20.37
CA HIS A 99 -6.23 -7.20 21.73
C HIS A 99 -6.24 -6.02 22.71
N ASP A 100 -6.89 -6.21 23.85
CA ASP A 100 -6.97 -5.19 24.88
C ASP A 100 -5.62 -5.10 25.60
N VAL A 101 -4.92 -3.99 25.42
CA VAL A 101 -3.62 -3.72 26.06
C VAL A 101 -3.51 -2.25 26.45
N ASP A 102 -2.73 -1.98 27.49
CA ASP A 102 -2.56 -0.61 27.99
C ASP A 102 -1.64 0.26 27.14
N PHE A 103 -0.83 -0.36 26.27
CA PHE A 103 0.15 0.38 25.48
C PHE A 103 0.22 -0.09 24.04
N ASN A 104 -0.01 0.82 23.11
CA ASN A 104 0.27 0.71 21.69
C ASN A 104 0.95 2.02 21.25
N LEU A 105 2.05 1.94 20.53
CA LEU A 105 2.64 3.10 19.89
C LEU A 105 2.03 3.27 18.49
N ILE A 106 1.22 4.29 18.32
CA ILE A 106 0.51 4.58 17.07
C ILE A 106 1.26 5.66 16.30
N THR A 107 1.53 5.41 15.02
CA THR A 107 2.22 6.36 14.15
C THR A 107 1.48 6.46 12.82
N LYS A 108 1.20 7.68 12.34
CA LYS A 108 0.62 7.90 11.01
C LYS A 108 1.56 7.39 9.93
N ILE A 109 0.99 6.70 8.94
CA ILE A 109 1.69 6.35 7.69
C ILE A 109 1.33 7.38 6.64
N GLU A 110 2.34 7.93 5.99
CA GLU A 110 2.16 8.95 4.97
C GLU A 110 3.06 8.67 3.79
N TYR A 111 2.44 8.42 2.65
CA TYR A 111 3.15 8.15 1.40
C TYR A 111 3.32 9.45 0.62
N PRO A 112 4.53 9.76 0.12
CA PRO A 112 4.75 10.86 -0.81
C PRO A 112 3.93 10.72 -2.09
N GLU A 113 3.60 11.83 -2.74
CA GLU A 113 2.74 11.83 -3.93
C GLU A 113 3.35 11.06 -5.11
N ASP A 114 4.66 11.11 -5.30
CA ASP A 114 5.36 10.32 -6.33
C ASP A 114 5.24 8.80 -6.08
N VAL A 115 5.22 8.37 -4.81
CA VAL A 115 4.96 6.96 -4.45
C VAL A 115 3.51 6.60 -4.75
N ARG A 116 2.55 7.49 -4.47
CA ARG A 116 1.12 7.27 -4.76
C ARG A 116 0.89 7.14 -6.27
N GLN A 117 1.46 8.09 -7.04
CA GLN A 117 1.37 8.06 -8.50
C GLN A 117 2.03 6.81 -9.09
N GLY A 118 3.22 6.44 -8.62
CA GLY A 118 3.90 5.22 -9.05
C GLY A 118 3.08 3.95 -8.77
N VAL A 119 2.35 3.90 -7.67
CA VAL A 119 1.43 2.78 -7.38
C VAL A 119 0.25 2.73 -8.33
N LEU A 120 -0.32 3.88 -8.71
CA LEU A 120 -1.36 3.93 -9.75
C LEU A 120 -0.85 3.36 -11.07
N GLU A 121 0.36 3.73 -11.51
CA GLU A 121 0.99 3.20 -12.71
C GLU A 121 1.24 1.68 -12.62
N LEU A 122 1.69 1.18 -11.47
CA LEU A 122 1.82 -0.26 -11.22
C LEU A 122 0.47 -0.98 -11.33
N MET A 123 -0.60 -0.40 -10.79
CA MET A 123 -1.95 -0.97 -10.86
C MET A 123 -2.48 -0.99 -12.30
N ILE A 124 -2.27 0.08 -13.08
CA ILE A 124 -2.64 0.13 -14.50
C ILE A 124 -1.87 -0.94 -15.28
N TRP A 125 -0.56 -1.01 -15.09
CA TRP A 125 0.27 -2.04 -15.72
C TRP A 125 -0.20 -3.45 -15.39
N GLU A 126 -0.57 -3.70 -14.14
CA GLU A 126 -1.08 -4.99 -13.66
C GLU A 126 -2.32 -5.45 -14.45
N VAL A 127 -3.26 -4.55 -14.67
CA VAL A 127 -4.50 -4.85 -15.40
C VAL A 127 -4.23 -5.10 -16.89
N GLN A 128 -3.33 -4.32 -17.49
CA GLN A 128 -3.07 -4.34 -18.93
C GLN A 128 -2.11 -5.45 -19.36
N ASN A 129 -1.14 -5.80 -18.49
CA ASN A 129 0.01 -6.60 -18.91
C ASN A 129 0.21 -7.92 -18.15
N ARG A 130 -0.41 -8.10 -16.96
CA ARG A 130 -0.15 -9.30 -16.14
C ARG A 130 -0.47 -10.60 -16.88
N GLN A 131 -1.48 -10.63 -17.72
CA GLN A 131 -1.86 -11.84 -18.49
C GLN A 131 -0.86 -12.16 -19.62
N LYS A 132 -0.03 -11.19 -19.99
CA LYS A 132 0.98 -11.32 -21.06
C LYS A 132 2.36 -11.69 -20.52
N VAL A 133 2.52 -11.76 -19.21
CA VAL A 133 3.79 -12.13 -18.56
C VAL A 133 4.17 -13.56 -18.96
N GLY A 134 5.39 -13.71 -19.48
CA GLY A 134 5.88 -15.00 -20.00
C GLY A 134 5.62 -15.26 -21.48
N ILE A 135 4.85 -14.40 -22.17
CA ILE A 135 4.67 -14.45 -23.62
C ILE A 135 5.73 -13.56 -24.25
N LYS A 136 6.71 -14.14 -24.96
CA LYS A 136 7.77 -13.36 -25.64
C LYS A 136 7.29 -12.73 -26.95
N SER A 137 6.48 -13.45 -27.70
CA SER A 137 5.91 -12.95 -28.95
C SER A 137 4.59 -13.66 -29.25
N GLU A 138 3.72 -12.96 -29.91
CA GLU A 138 2.45 -13.48 -30.42
C GLU A 138 2.34 -13.15 -31.89
N THR A 139 2.04 -14.15 -32.72
CA THR A 139 1.86 -13.97 -34.17
C THR A 139 0.43 -14.33 -34.52
N ILE A 140 -0.33 -13.30 -34.95
CA ILE A 140 -1.70 -13.48 -35.43
C ILE A 140 -1.70 -13.11 -36.92
N SER A 141 -1.78 -14.14 -37.78
CA SER A 141 -1.75 -13.98 -39.23
C SER A 141 -0.47 -13.25 -39.70
N ARG A 142 -0.57 -12.05 -40.26
CA ARG A 142 0.56 -11.27 -40.78
C ARG A 142 1.11 -10.24 -39.78
N HIS A 143 0.57 -10.17 -38.55
CA HIS A 143 1.03 -9.27 -37.51
C HIS A 143 1.76 -10.05 -36.43
N SER A 144 3.03 -9.68 -36.16
CA SER A 144 3.82 -10.18 -35.04
C SER A 144 3.96 -9.06 -34.01
N VAL A 145 3.61 -9.36 -32.77
CA VAL A 145 3.81 -8.46 -31.63
C VAL A 145 4.87 -9.09 -30.72
N THR A 146 5.96 -8.36 -30.48
CA THR A 146 6.99 -8.77 -29.53
C THR A 146 6.74 -8.01 -28.22
N TYR A 147 6.58 -8.75 -27.14
CA TYR A 147 6.41 -8.17 -25.80
C TYR A 147 7.77 -7.95 -25.14
N PHE A 148 7.78 -7.07 -24.14
CA PHE A 148 8.98 -6.82 -23.33
C PHE A 148 9.46 -8.11 -22.68
N ASP A 149 10.72 -8.48 -22.92
CA ASP A 149 11.32 -9.68 -22.31
C ASP A 149 11.51 -9.44 -20.81
N GLN A 150 10.70 -10.12 -20.01
CA GLN A 150 10.74 -10.07 -18.55
C GLN A 150 11.70 -11.15 -18.02
N ASP A 151 12.98 -11.05 -18.38
CA ASP A 151 13.99 -11.87 -17.72
C ASP A 151 14.27 -11.38 -16.29
N ALA A 152 14.98 -12.21 -15.51
CA ALA A 152 15.25 -11.91 -14.10
C ALA A 152 16.10 -10.64 -13.90
N SER A 153 16.79 -10.15 -14.92
CA SER A 153 17.63 -8.94 -14.87
C SER A 153 16.81 -7.66 -15.01
N ASN A 154 15.66 -7.72 -15.68
CA ASN A 154 14.83 -6.57 -16.03
C ASN A 154 13.56 -6.41 -15.17
N GLN A 155 13.39 -7.26 -14.15
CA GLN A 155 12.22 -7.20 -13.28
C GLN A 155 12.58 -7.35 -11.80
N LYS A 156 11.76 -6.75 -10.95
CA LYS A 156 11.82 -6.89 -9.50
C LYS A 156 10.42 -6.89 -8.91
N MET A 157 10.17 -7.70 -7.90
CA MET A 157 8.85 -7.86 -7.28
C MET A 157 7.76 -8.28 -8.30
N GLY A 158 8.13 -8.82 -9.46
CA GLY A 158 7.20 -9.16 -10.55
C GLY A 158 6.77 -7.98 -11.43
N TYR A 159 7.49 -6.85 -11.37
CA TYR A 159 7.28 -5.67 -12.20
C TYR A 159 8.56 -5.30 -12.96
N PRO A 160 8.44 -4.68 -14.15
CA PRO A 160 9.59 -4.12 -14.86
C PRO A 160 10.33 -3.10 -14.00
N LEU A 161 11.68 -3.14 -14.02
CA LEU A 161 12.49 -2.18 -13.26
C LEU A 161 12.22 -0.72 -13.63
N SER A 162 11.85 -0.44 -14.86
CA SER A 162 11.50 0.90 -15.34
C SER A 162 10.31 1.50 -14.58
N LEU A 163 9.37 0.67 -14.10
CA LEU A 163 8.21 1.11 -13.31
C LEU A 163 8.52 1.30 -11.83
N LEU A 164 9.70 0.93 -11.36
CA LEU A 164 10.06 0.99 -9.93
C LEU A 164 11.02 2.14 -9.61
N GLY A 165 11.36 2.97 -10.59
CA GLY A 165 12.31 4.08 -10.44
C GLY A 165 11.92 5.07 -9.34
N PHE A 166 10.63 5.33 -9.16
CA PHE A 166 10.11 6.22 -8.12
C PHE A 166 10.42 5.76 -6.69
N LEU A 167 10.78 4.49 -6.47
CA LEU A 167 11.13 3.97 -5.15
C LEU A 167 12.60 4.20 -4.77
N GLN A 168 13.46 4.57 -5.71
CA GLN A 168 14.90 4.73 -5.46
C GLN A 168 15.23 5.72 -4.33
N PRO A 169 14.59 6.90 -4.24
CA PRO A 169 14.86 7.87 -3.17
C PRO A 169 14.49 7.36 -1.77
N TYR A 170 13.64 6.33 -1.69
CA TYR A 170 13.07 5.82 -0.45
C TYR A 170 13.73 4.55 0.08
N LEU A 171 14.71 4.02 -0.64
CA LEU A 171 15.45 2.84 -0.21
C LEU A 171 16.25 3.14 1.07
N LYS A 172 16.07 2.31 2.10
CA LYS A 172 16.84 2.39 3.34
C LYS A 172 17.76 1.19 3.48
N PRO A 173 18.98 1.37 4.04
CA PRO A 173 19.88 0.26 4.33
C PRO A 173 19.20 -0.79 5.22
N ARG A 174 19.57 -2.05 5.01
CA ARG A 174 19.25 -3.16 5.91
C ARG A 174 20.48 -3.43 6.74
N PHE A 175 20.36 -3.26 8.04
CA PHE A 175 21.39 -3.57 9.00
C PHE A 175 21.05 -4.88 9.71
#